data_6e13d352cbc6a1923d57f63f4f9d6459
#
_entry.id   6e13d352cbc6a1923d57f63f4f9d6459
#
_cell.length_a   1.000
_cell.length_b   1.000
_cell.length_c   1.000
_cell.angle_alpha   90.00
_cell.angle_beta   90.00
_cell.angle_gamma   90.00
#
_symmetry.space_group_name_H-M   'P 1'
#
loop_
_entity.id
_entity.type
_entity.pdbx_description
1 polymer ?
#
loop_
_entity_poly.entity_id
_entity_poly.type
_entity_poly.pdbx_seq_one_letter_code
_entity_poly.pdbx_strand_id
1 'polypeptide(L)'
;LEFGPGDAVKRKGIWLPPTPTTCFETFPFPWDHRLPVTALTPEQQAHHARISEAARALVELRTRWLNPPEWTREAVLEFPASETGAWSHLRDPQTGLARYVRTVPRDPGCAKHLADRTLTKLYNARPAWLAAAHATLDAAVAAAYGWPADLPEKDILARLLERTS
;
A
#
# COMPACT_ATOMS: atom_id res chain seq x y z
N LEU A 1 15.71 9.68 9.72
CA LEU A 1 16.45 9.78 8.45
C LEU A 1 16.56 11.26 8.16
N GLU A 2 17.70 11.86 8.51
CA GLU A 2 18.06 13.19 8.06
C GLU A 2 18.41 13.10 6.57
N PHE A 3 17.59 13.69 5.74
CA PHE A 3 17.91 13.89 4.32
C PHE A 3 19.00 14.98 4.24
N GLY A 4 20.16 14.64 3.72
CA GLY A 4 21.24 15.58 3.50
C GLY A 4 20.89 16.68 2.50
N PRO A 5 21.63 17.79 2.46
CA PRO A 5 21.34 18.95 1.61
C PRO A 5 21.38 18.70 0.09
N GLY A 6 21.67 17.48 -0.36
CA GLY A 6 21.68 17.09 -1.78
C GLY A 6 20.33 16.61 -2.36
N ASP A 7 19.35 16.31 -1.52
CA ASP A 7 18.11 15.62 -1.92
C ASP A 7 16.95 16.54 -2.33
N ALA A 8 17.23 17.81 -2.55
CA ALA A 8 16.20 18.79 -2.88
C ALA A 8 16.23 19.25 -4.33
N VAL A 9 15.07 19.28 -4.93
CA VAL A 9 14.87 19.81 -6.30
C VAL A 9 14.75 21.33 -6.24
N LYS A 10 15.69 22.05 -6.85
CA LYS A 10 15.61 23.51 -7.01
C LYS A 10 14.60 23.89 -8.08
N ARG A 11 13.46 24.46 -7.72
CA ARG A 11 12.56 25.17 -8.62
C ARG A 11 12.55 26.65 -8.25
N LYS A 12 12.94 27.53 -9.19
CA LYS A 12 12.92 29.00 -9.03
C LYS A 12 13.63 29.54 -7.78
N GLY A 13 14.78 28.98 -7.42
CA GLY A 13 15.55 29.45 -6.26
C GLY A 13 14.97 29.09 -4.88
N ILE A 14 13.85 28.38 -4.81
CA ILE A 14 13.23 27.89 -3.58
C ILE A 14 13.66 26.46 -3.36
N TRP A 15 14.14 26.17 -2.16
CA TRP A 15 14.47 24.82 -1.71
C TRP A 15 13.16 24.08 -1.37
N LEU A 16 12.79 23.07 -2.18
CA LEU A 16 11.64 22.22 -1.92
C LEU A 16 12.14 20.82 -1.57
N PRO A 17 11.66 20.22 -0.45
CA PRO A 17 11.97 18.83 -0.14
C PRO A 17 11.37 17.93 -1.24
N PRO A 18 11.98 16.75 -1.51
CA PRO A 18 11.40 15.78 -2.43
C PRO A 18 9.98 15.40 -1.98
N THR A 19 9.03 15.47 -2.90
CA THR A 19 7.66 15.07 -2.63
C THR A 19 7.50 13.55 -2.82
N PRO A 20 6.53 12.89 -2.16
CA PRO A 20 6.24 11.47 -2.42
C PRO A 20 6.02 11.17 -3.91
N THR A 21 5.39 12.07 -4.64
CA THR A 21 5.18 11.97 -6.10
C THR A 21 6.49 11.95 -6.86
N THR A 22 7.42 12.88 -6.54
CA THR A 22 8.73 12.92 -7.20
C THR A 22 9.53 11.64 -6.94
N CYS A 23 9.53 11.13 -5.71
CA CYS A 23 10.20 9.89 -5.37
C CYS A 23 9.60 8.69 -6.11
N PHE A 24 8.28 8.64 -6.25
CA PHE A 24 7.59 7.57 -6.96
C PHE A 24 7.87 7.61 -8.47
N GLU A 25 7.81 8.79 -9.09
CA GLU A 25 8.04 8.96 -10.54
C GLU A 25 9.46 8.60 -10.96
N THR A 26 10.45 8.79 -10.09
CA THR A 26 11.87 8.49 -10.38
C THR A 26 12.29 7.08 -9.88
N PHE A 27 11.40 6.34 -9.22
CA PHE A 27 11.72 5.00 -8.77
C PHE A 27 11.89 4.03 -9.94
N PRO A 28 12.99 3.25 -9.98
CA PRO A 28 13.29 2.35 -11.10
C PRO A 28 12.47 1.05 -11.01
N PHE A 29 11.19 1.11 -11.35
CA PHE A 29 10.30 -0.06 -11.38
C PHE A 29 10.83 -1.14 -12.34
N PRO A 30 10.48 -2.42 -12.15
CA PRO A 30 10.93 -3.51 -13.04
C PRO A 30 10.42 -3.36 -14.49
N TRP A 31 9.29 -2.64 -14.67
CA TRP A 31 8.73 -2.21 -15.95
C TRP A 31 8.07 -0.83 -15.80
N ASP A 32 7.65 -0.22 -16.91
CA ASP A 32 6.93 1.06 -16.87
C ASP A 32 5.56 0.87 -16.18
N HIS A 33 5.46 1.38 -14.95
CA HIS A 33 4.28 1.28 -14.09
C HIS A 33 3.05 2.04 -14.63
N ARG A 34 3.23 2.90 -15.66
CA ARG A 34 2.15 3.67 -16.31
C ARG A 34 1.44 2.85 -17.38
N LEU A 35 2.03 1.75 -17.81
CA LEU A 35 1.41 0.87 -18.79
C LEU A 35 0.28 0.05 -18.15
N PRO A 36 -0.85 -0.12 -18.85
CA PRO A 36 -1.86 -1.06 -18.41
C PRO A 36 -1.31 -2.49 -18.42
N VAL A 37 -1.80 -3.35 -17.54
CA VAL A 37 -1.33 -4.75 -17.42
C VAL A 37 -1.40 -5.50 -18.76
N THR A 38 -2.40 -5.18 -19.57
CA THR A 38 -2.59 -5.77 -20.91
C THR A 38 -1.48 -5.42 -21.91
N ALA A 39 -0.72 -4.35 -21.67
CA ALA A 39 0.41 -3.94 -22.50
C ALA A 39 1.76 -4.54 -22.06
N LEU A 40 1.80 -5.22 -20.91
CA LEU A 40 2.98 -5.92 -20.41
C LEU A 40 3.23 -7.20 -21.21
N THR A 41 4.49 -7.64 -21.25
CA THR A 41 4.83 -8.95 -21.81
C THR A 41 4.19 -10.09 -20.98
N PRO A 42 4.00 -11.30 -21.54
CA PRO A 42 3.46 -12.42 -20.77
C PRO A 42 4.24 -12.74 -19.50
N GLU A 43 5.56 -12.59 -19.52
CA GLU A 43 6.42 -12.77 -18.35
C GLU A 43 6.18 -11.68 -17.30
N GLN A 44 6.13 -10.42 -17.70
CA GLN A 44 5.82 -9.30 -16.81
C GLN A 44 4.41 -9.43 -16.21
N GLN A 45 3.42 -9.90 -16.99
CA GLN A 45 2.08 -10.16 -16.49
C GLN A 45 2.09 -11.26 -15.41
N ALA A 46 2.89 -12.33 -15.60
CA ALA A 46 3.04 -13.38 -14.60
C ALA A 46 3.67 -12.85 -13.30
N HIS A 47 4.71 -12.01 -13.40
CA HIS A 47 5.31 -11.35 -12.22
C HIS A 47 4.32 -10.40 -11.53
N HIS A 48 3.59 -9.58 -12.31
CA HIS A 48 2.56 -8.70 -11.79
C HIS A 48 1.48 -9.46 -11.02
N ALA A 49 1.02 -10.59 -11.55
CA ALA A 49 0.03 -11.45 -10.89
C ALA A 49 0.54 -12.00 -9.56
N ARG A 50 1.78 -12.50 -9.51
CA ARG A 50 2.40 -13.01 -8.28
C ARG A 50 2.57 -11.92 -7.21
N ILE A 51 3.05 -10.74 -7.60
CA ILE A 51 3.17 -9.59 -6.68
C ILE A 51 1.79 -9.18 -6.15
N SER A 52 0.80 -9.10 -7.03
CA SER A 52 -0.57 -8.72 -6.65
C SER A 52 -1.20 -9.73 -5.70
N GLU A 53 -0.99 -11.01 -5.92
CA GLU A 53 -1.48 -12.09 -5.04
C GLU A 53 -0.82 -12.01 -3.65
N ALA A 54 0.51 -11.90 -3.59
CA ALA A 54 1.25 -11.79 -2.34
C ALA A 54 0.88 -10.52 -1.56
N ALA A 55 0.73 -9.38 -2.25
CA ALA A 55 0.32 -8.12 -1.65
C ALA A 55 -1.12 -8.21 -1.10
N ARG A 56 -2.05 -8.83 -1.84
CA ARG A 56 -3.43 -9.04 -1.40
C ARG A 56 -3.47 -9.92 -0.16
N ALA A 57 -2.74 -11.04 -0.15
CA ALA A 57 -2.65 -11.92 1.02
C ALA A 57 -2.12 -11.19 2.26
N LEU A 58 -1.07 -10.36 2.11
CA LEU A 58 -0.54 -9.53 3.21
C LEU A 58 -1.59 -8.54 3.72
N VAL A 59 -2.32 -7.87 2.82
CA VAL A 59 -3.38 -6.91 3.18
C VAL A 59 -4.51 -7.61 3.93
N GLU A 60 -4.96 -8.78 3.47
CA GLU A 60 -6.01 -9.57 4.11
C GLU A 60 -5.62 -10.00 5.52
N LEU A 61 -4.41 -10.54 5.70
CA LEU A 61 -3.90 -10.93 7.02
C LEU A 61 -3.82 -9.72 7.98
N ARG A 62 -3.32 -8.58 7.52
CA ARG A 62 -3.26 -7.34 8.31
C ARG A 62 -4.66 -6.84 8.67
N THR A 63 -5.56 -6.81 7.69
CA THR A 63 -6.94 -6.37 7.90
C THR A 63 -7.65 -7.26 8.91
N ARG A 64 -7.50 -8.57 8.80
CA ARG A 64 -8.08 -9.52 9.75
C ARG A 64 -7.50 -9.37 11.15
N TRP A 65 -6.21 -9.06 11.27
CA TRP A 65 -5.61 -8.78 12.58
C TRP A 65 -6.10 -7.47 13.17
N LEU A 66 -6.21 -6.40 12.36
CA LEU A 66 -6.69 -5.09 12.80
C LEU A 66 -8.19 -5.09 13.12
N ASN A 67 -8.97 -5.82 12.33
CA ASN A 67 -10.42 -5.85 12.39
C ASN A 67 -10.95 -7.29 12.45
N PRO A 68 -10.72 -8.02 13.56
CA PRO A 68 -11.20 -9.40 13.69
C PRO A 68 -12.73 -9.44 13.52
N PRO A 69 -13.27 -10.38 12.72
CA PRO A 69 -14.72 -10.47 12.47
C PRO A 69 -15.54 -10.70 13.74
N GLU A 70 -14.96 -11.34 14.74
CA GLU A 70 -15.58 -11.58 16.05
C GLU A 70 -15.76 -10.30 16.88
N TRP A 71 -14.97 -9.23 16.63
CA TRP A 71 -15.02 -7.96 17.37
C TRP A 71 -15.58 -6.81 16.56
N THR A 72 -15.82 -7.04 15.28
CA THR A 72 -16.24 -5.99 14.37
C THR A 72 -17.55 -6.33 13.68
N ARG A 73 -18.24 -5.31 13.19
CA ARG A 73 -19.41 -5.43 12.32
C ARG A 73 -19.36 -4.31 11.28
N GLU A 74 -20.07 -4.51 10.19
CA GLU A 74 -20.30 -3.43 9.24
C GLU A 74 -21.37 -2.47 9.76
N ALA A 75 -21.15 -1.18 9.57
CA ALA A 75 -22.12 -0.12 9.79
C ALA A 75 -22.25 0.68 8.50
N VAL A 76 -23.50 0.87 8.07
CA VAL A 76 -23.84 1.67 6.90
C VAL A 76 -24.20 3.07 7.36
N LEU A 77 -23.51 4.06 6.80
CA LEU A 77 -23.86 5.47 6.96
C LEU A 77 -24.50 5.96 5.67
N GLU A 78 -25.66 6.58 5.79
CA GLU A 78 -26.34 7.24 4.69
C GLU A 78 -26.47 8.73 5.01
N PHE A 79 -26.05 9.56 4.09
CA PHE A 79 -26.08 11.03 4.25
C PHE A 79 -26.24 11.72 2.89
N PRO A 80 -26.84 12.93 2.84
CA PRO A 80 -26.93 13.71 1.61
C PRO A 80 -25.53 14.04 1.07
N ALA A 81 -25.32 13.80 -0.22
CA ALA A 81 -24.05 14.09 -0.88
C ALA A 81 -24.25 14.99 -2.10
N SER A 82 -23.30 15.91 -2.30
CA SER A 82 -23.24 16.77 -3.48
C SER A 82 -22.83 15.95 -4.72
N GLU A 83 -23.28 16.39 -5.89
CA GLU A 83 -22.91 15.78 -7.18
C GLU A 83 -21.42 15.94 -7.51
N THR A 84 -20.78 16.97 -6.99
CA THR A 84 -19.38 17.33 -7.29
C THR A 84 -18.46 17.22 -6.08
N GLY A 85 -18.95 16.75 -4.92
CA GLY A 85 -18.17 16.65 -3.69
C GLY A 85 -17.31 15.40 -3.60
N ALA A 86 -16.52 15.29 -2.51
CA ALA A 86 -15.64 14.16 -2.23
C ALA A 86 -16.37 12.80 -2.20
N TRP A 87 -17.68 12.80 -1.93
CA TRP A 87 -18.54 11.61 -1.82
C TRP A 87 -19.43 11.38 -3.03
N SER A 88 -19.25 12.16 -4.12
CA SER A 88 -20.07 12.06 -5.35
C SER A 88 -20.06 10.66 -5.97
N HIS A 89 -18.92 9.94 -5.85
CA HIS A 89 -18.75 8.58 -6.36
C HIS A 89 -19.56 7.51 -5.59
N LEU A 90 -20.05 7.84 -4.38
CA LEU A 90 -20.92 6.97 -3.57
C LEU A 90 -22.39 7.44 -3.58
N ARG A 91 -22.68 8.54 -4.27
CA ARG A 91 -24.02 9.13 -4.32
C ARG A 91 -24.91 8.34 -5.29
N ASP A 92 -26.07 7.95 -4.81
CA ASP A 92 -27.14 7.44 -5.64
C ASP A 92 -27.80 8.62 -6.39
N PRO A 93 -27.84 8.60 -7.73
CA PRO A 93 -28.44 9.67 -8.52
C PRO A 93 -29.91 9.90 -8.25
N GLN A 94 -30.67 8.86 -7.86
CA GLN A 94 -32.12 8.92 -7.65
C GLN A 94 -32.48 9.49 -6.28
N THR A 95 -31.75 9.11 -5.25
CA THR A 95 -32.03 9.52 -3.87
C THR A 95 -31.21 10.72 -3.40
N GLY A 96 -30.08 11.00 -4.05
CA GLY A 96 -29.15 12.04 -3.64
C GLY A 96 -28.33 11.67 -2.39
N LEU A 97 -28.45 10.42 -1.90
CA LEU A 97 -27.76 9.93 -0.73
C LEU A 97 -26.46 9.21 -1.11
N ALA A 98 -25.39 9.48 -0.38
CA ALA A 98 -24.20 8.63 -0.40
C ALA A 98 -24.33 7.53 0.65
N ARG A 99 -23.96 6.31 0.27
CA ARG A 99 -23.94 5.15 1.14
C ARG A 99 -22.49 4.73 1.40
N TYR A 100 -22.05 4.88 2.65
CA TYR A 100 -20.70 4.52 3.07
C TYR A 100 -20.72 3.38 4.08
N VAL A 101 -20.10 2.25 3.73
CA VAL A 101 -19.95 1.09 4.60
C VAL A 101 -18.61 1.18 5.32
N ARG A 102 -18.61 1.07 6.64
CA ARG A 102 -17.39 1.02 7.44
C ARG A 102 -17.43 -0.08 8.48
N THR A 103 -16.27 -0.59 8.83
CA THR A 103 -16.09 -1.53 9.93
C THR A 103 -16.07 -0.77 11.26
N VAL A 104 -16.89 -1.20 12.19
CA VAL A 104 -16.99 -0.60 13.55
C VAL A 104 -16.94 -1.70 14.61
N PRO A 105 -16.52 -1.39 15.85
CA PRO A 105 -16.62 -2.35 16.97
C PRO A 105 -18.06 -2.84 17.15
N ARG A 106 -18.23 -4.10 17.55
CA ARG A 106 -19.56 -4.67 17.86
C ARG A 106 -20.18 -4.04 19.09
N ASP A 107 -19.35 -3.80 20.10
CA ASP A 107 -19.73 -3.27 21.40
C ASP A 107 -18.57 -2.47 22.04
N PRO A 108 -18.79 -1.77 23.17
CA PRO A 108 -17.74 -1.00 23.87
C PRO A 108 -16.57 -1.86 24.39
N GLY A 109 -16.79 -3.15 24.70
CA GLY A 109 -15.73 -4.08 25.10
C GLY A 109 -14.81 -4.37 23.91
N CYS A 110 -15.39 -4.69 22.76
CA CYS A 110 -14.66 -4.88 21.51
C CYS A 110 -13.88 -3.61 21.12
N ALA A 111 -14.45 -2.42 21.33
CA ALA A 111 -13.77 -1.15 21.08
C ALA A 111 -12.48 -1.00 21.90
N LYS A 112 -12.48 -1.42 23.15
CA LYS A 112 -11.27 -1.40 24.02
C LYS A 112 -10.19 -2.34 23.50
N HIS A 113 -10.56 -3.55 23.07
CA HIS A 113 -9.61 -4.51 22.50
C HIS A 113 -9.03 -4.02 21.16
N LEU A 114 -9.87 -3.40 20.34
CA LEU A 114 -9.42 -2.85 19.04
C LEU A 114 -8.51 -1.63 19.19
N ALA A 115 -8.68 -0.82 20.24
CA ALA A 115 -7.82 0.34 20.50
C ALA A 115 -6.33 -0.05 20.65
N ASP A 116 -6.07 -1.29 21.09
CA ASP A 116 -4.71 -1.82 21.20
C ASP A 116 -4.17 -2.43 19.91
N ARG A 117 -4.99 -2.59 18.88
CA ARG A 117 -4.59 -3.16 17.59
C ARG A 117 -4.24 -2.06 16.58
N THR A 118 -3.02 -1.57 16.65
CA THR A 118 -2.49 -0.57 15.71
C THR A 118 -1.43 -1.20 14.80
N LEU A 119 -1.26 -0.64 13.60
CA LEU A 119 -0.17 -1.07 12.70
C LEU A 119 1.19 -0.99 13.38
N THR A 120 1.46 0.05 14.16
CA THR A 120 2.71 0.20 14.91
C THR A 120 2.94 -0.98 15.86
N LYS A 121 1.92 -1.37 16.64
CA LYS A 121 2.03 -2.52 17.55
C LYS A 121 2.24 -3.83 16.78
N LEU A 122 1.54 -4.02 15.66
CA LEU A 122 1.69 -5.19 14.81
C LEU A 122 3.12 -5.32 14.27
N TYR A 123 3.66 -4.24 13.70
CA TYR A 123 4.99 -4.26 13.10
C TYR A 123 6.11 -4.33 14.15
N ASN A 124 5.91 -3.76 15.35
CA ASN A 124 6.85 -3.93 16.46
C ASN A 124 6.87 -5.38 17.00
N ALA A 125 5.70 -6.01 17.09
CA ALA A 125 5.61 -7.41 17.51
C ALA A 125 6.11 -8.40 16.45
N ARG A 126 6.00 -8.05 15.18
CA ARG A 126 6.44 -8.81 14.00
C ARG A 126 6.14 -10.32 14.10
N PRO A 127 4.88 -10.73 14.26
CA PRO A 127 4.54 -12.14 14.38
C PRO A 127 5.01 -12.94 13.16
N ALA A 128 5.24 -14.24 13.33
CA ALA A 128 5.80 -15.10 12.28
C ALA A 128 4.98 -15.05 10.96
N TRP A 129 3.66 -14.99 11.05
CA TRP A 129 2.81 -14.89 9.85
C TRP A 129 3.04 -13.58 9.07
N LEU A 130 3.28 -12.45 9.77
CA LEU A 130 3.58 -11.17 9.13
C LEU A 130 4.95 -11.23 8.43
N ALA A 131 5.95 -11.78 9.11
CA ALA A 131 7.28 -11.96 8.54
C ALA A 131 7.25 -12.87 7.30
N ALA A 132 6.51 -13.97 7.35
CA ALA A 132 6.35 -14.89 6.22
C ALA A 132 5.62 -14.23 5.03
N ALA A 133 4.56 -13.46 5.28
CA ALA A 133 3.84 -12.75 4.23
C ALA A 133 4.71 -11.69 3.54
N HIS A 134 5.52 -10.95 4.30
CA HIS A 134 6.51 -10.02 3.73
C HIS A 134 7.56 -10.76 2.92
N ALA A 135 8.14 -11.84 3.43
CA ALA A 135 9.14 -12.62 2.68
C ALA A 135 8.59 -13.15 1.34
N THR A 136 7.32 -13.55 1.31
CA THR A 136 6.65 -13.97 0.07
C THR A 136 6.52 -12.82 -0.92
N LEU A 137 6.13 -11.64 -0.46
CA LEU A 137 6.03 -10.45 -1.30
C LEU A 137 7.40 -10.00 -1.79
N ASP A 138 8.40 -9.95 -0.90
CA ASP A 138 9.77 -9.55 -1.25
C ASP A 138 10.37 -10.49 -2.30
N ALA A 139 10.16 -11.80 -2.17
CA ALA A 139 10.59 -12.79 -3.17
C ALA A 139 9.91 -12.59 -4.52
N ALA A 140 8.61 -12.30 -4.54
CA ALA A 140 7.88 -12.01 -5.78
C ALA A 140 8.39 -10.74 -6.46
N VAL A 141 8.69 -9.70 -5.69
CA VAL A 141 9.27 -8.45 -6.19
C VAL A 141 10.70 -8.68 -6.70
N ALA A 142 11.56 -9.36 -5.94
CA ALA A 142 12.92 -9.68 -6.39
C ALA A 142 12.92 -10.45 -7.72
N ALA A 143 12.02 -11.43 -7.86
CA ALA A 143 11.87 -12.18 -9.11
C ALA A 143 11.49 -11.28 -10.30
N ALA A 144 10.67 -10.26 -10.10
CA ALA A 144 10.30 -9.31 -11.14
C ALA A 144 11.49 -8.45 -11.62
N TYR A 145 12.49 -8.24 -10.76
CA TYR A 145 13.75 -7.61 -11.13
C TYR A 145 14.79 -8.60 -11.68
N GLY A 146 14.50 -9.91 -11.67
CA GLY A 146 15.48 -10.95 -12.00
C GLY A 146 16.56 -11.13 -10.93
N TRP A 147 16.26 -10.79 -9.67
CA TRP A 147 17.20 -10.88 -8.56
C TRP A 147 16.94 -12.10 -7.68
N PRO A 148 17.98 -12.63 -7.03
CA PRO A 148 17.83 -13.65 -5.99
C PRO A 148 16.94 -13.14 -4.84
N ALA A 149 16.14 -14.01 -4.25
CA ALA A 149 15.24 -13.65 -3.14
C ALA A 149 15.98 -13.32 -1.83
N ASP A 150 17.21 -13.79 -1.70
CA ASP A 150 18.09 -13.61 -0.54
C ASP A 150 19.14 -12.50 -0.72
N LEU A 151 18.94 -11.61 -1.71
CA LEU A 151 19.87 -10.53 -1.99
C LEU A 151 19.98 -9.59 -0.78
N PRO A 152 21.20 -9.28 -0.29
CA PRO A 152 21.40 -8.35 0.82
C PRO A 152 20.87 -6.94 0.49
N GLU A 153 20.33 -6.23 1.48
CA GLU A 153 19.75 -4.88 1.33
C GLU A 153 20.70 -3.90 0.66
N LYS A 154 22.00 -3.92 1.02
CA LYS A 154 23.02 -3.06 0.40
C LYS A 154 23.17 -3.30 -1.11
N ASP A 155 23.03 -4.56 -1.53
CA ASP A 155 23.16 -4.93 -2.94
C ASP A 155 21.89 -4.59 -3.72
N ILE A 156 20.70 -4.67 -3.07
CA ILE A 156 19.44 -4.16 -3.62
C ILE A 156 19.56 -2.66 -3.90
N LEU A 157 20.03 -1.87 -2.92
CA LEU A 157 20.21 -0.42 -3.07
C LEU A 157 21.20 -0.08 -4.20
N ALA A 158 22.34 -0.78 -4.28
CA ALA A 158 23.32 -0.57 -5.34
C ALA A 158 22.70 -0.81 -6.73
N ARG A 159 21.99 -1.93 -6.91
CA ARG A 159 21.33 -2.27 -8.19
C ARG A 159 20.19 -1.31 -8.56
N LEU A 160 19.44 -0.80 -7.58
CA LEU A 160 18.44 0.22 -7.83
C LEU A 160 19.07 1.52 -8.31
N LEU A 161 20.18 1.95 -7.70
CA LEU A 161 20.92 3.14 -8.12
C LEU A 161 21.50 3.02 -9.55
N GLU A 162 22.01 1.86 -9.92
CA GLU A 162 22.50 1.59 -11.28
C GLU A 162 21.38 1.71 -12.34
N ARG A 163 20.13 1.41 -11.99
CA ARG A 163 18.97 1.52 -12.90
C ARG A 163 18.43 2.93 -13.06
N THR A 164 18.79 3.86 -12.17
CA THR A 164 18.40 5.28 -12.22
C THR A 164 19.40 6.16 -12.96
N SER A 165 20.57 5.62 -13.28
CA SER A 165 21.64 6.29 -14.02
C SER A 165 21.48 6.08 -15.52
#